data_f511905929e84f48c0fd76eafa8cbed9
#
_entry.id   f511905929e84f48c0fd76eafa8cbed9
#
_cell.length_a   1.000
_cell.length_b   1.000
_cell.length_c   1.000
_cell.angle_alpha   90.00
_cell.angle_beta   90.00
_cell.angle_gamma   90.00
#
_symmetry.space_group_name_H-M   'P 1'
#
loop_
_entity.id
_entity.type
_entity.pdbx_description
1 polymer ?
#
loop_
_entity_poly.entity_id
_entity_poly.type
_entity_poly.pdbx_seq_one_letter_code
_entity_poly.pdbx_strand_id
1 'polypeptide(L)'
;SVISFFRLYNEYLVLGILMVFGLIEFIAGHLSKNKRATGDYIQEFFSFLLLSVATKPFIVVLVVYLGDTFFPSGSTLLNAMPFYFQLPLFLLVDDVMQYWYHRSAHEYRFLWKLHRAHHASTEMGLLVSYRNAALYYMLMPNIWWLALFTYWGGGNAVVVGLVLKQLVIIGAHSTTKWDRWLYRSSWLSPLAWVVERTIVTPAFPFAHHGVSQVDAICEPNGNFGNMFAFWDILFGSAHFTRHYPEKFGIQTDTHDAWYTQMFFPVLKSQDENSPLSGKYNLADTKVDAPTIVDLAQGNYLWCRCGLSKTQPFCDGSHHGTKHKPLLFKLEKQQKCTLCNCKRTKKAPFC
;
A
#
# COMPACT_ATOMS: atom_id res chain seq x y z
N SER A 1 9.87 33.66 7.22
CA SER A 1 8.51 33.34 6.78
C SER A 1 8.15 31.89 7.17
N VAL A 2 6.85 31.53 7.15
CA VAL A 2 6.40 30.14 7.41
C VAL A 2 7.07 29.17 6.44
N ILE A 3 7.22 29.54 5.17
CA ILE A 3 7.87 28.71 4.15
C ILE A 3 9.36 28.46 4.47
N SER A 4 10.08 29.47 4.98
CA SER A 4 11.47 29.30 5.41
C SER A 4 11.59 28.34 6.58
N PHE A 5 10.63 28.34 7.50
CA PHE A 5 10.54 27.39 8.59
C PHE A 5 10.36 25.95 8.06
N PHE A 6 9.38 25.71 7.19
CA PHE A 6 9.17 24.38 6.60
C PHE A 6 10.40 23.87 5.82
N ARG A 7 11.06 24.75 5.05
CA ARG A 7 12.26 24.39 4.29
C ARG A 7 13.42 23.97 5.17
N LEU A 8 13.61 24.66 6.31
CA LEU A 8 14.69 24.35 7.25
C LEU A 8 14.40 23.12 8.11
N TYR A 9 13.12 22.88 8.46
CA TYR A 9 12.72 21.90 9.44
C TYR A 9 11.92 20.72 8.86
N ASN A 10 11.82 20.57 7.54
CA ASN A 10 11.02 19.53 6.88
C ASN A 10 11.29 18.11 7.46
N GLU A 11 12.55 17.71 7.52
CA GLU A 11 12.93 16.39 8.05
C GLU A 11 12.55 16.25 9.53
N TYR A 12 12.75 17.30 10.32
CA TYR A 12 12.37 17.33 11.73
C TYR A 12 10.85 17.32 11.91
N LEU A 13 10.09 17.94 11.02
CA LEU A 13 8.62 17.92 11.08
C LEU A 13 8.08 16.53 10.78
N VAL A 14 8.62 15.84 9.79
CA VAL A 14 8.25 14.44 9.49
C VAL A 14 8.62 13.52 10.66
N LEU A 15 9.82 13.67 11.22
CA LEU A 15 10.22 12.93 12.42
C LEU A 15 9.32 13.27 13.62
N GLY A 16 8.93 14.53 13.78
CA GLY A 16 7.98 14.96 14.79
C GLY A 16 6.62 14.29 14.66
N ILE A 17 6.09 14.19 13.44
CA ILE A 17 4.85 13.46 13.15
C ILE A 17 4.99 11.99 13.56
N LEU A 18 6.08 11.33 13.16
CA LEU A 18 6.35 9.94 13.53
C LEU A 18 6.47 9.76 15.05
N MET A 19 7.14 10.68 15.74
CA MET A 19 7.28 10.63 17.21
C MET A 19 5.93 10.85 17.92
N VAL A 20 5.11 11.78 17.47
CA VAL A 20 3.78 12.05 18.08
C VAL A 20 2.89 10.83 17.91
N PHE A 21 2.74 10.29 16.70
CA PHE A 21 1.93 9.09 16.48
C PHE A 21 2.52 7.87 17.19
N GLY A 22 3.85 7.71 17.20
CA GLY A 22 4.52 6.62 17.91
C GLY A 22 4.31 6.70 19.43
N LEU A 23 4.36 7.91 20.02
CA LEU A 23 4.06 8.11 21.42
C LEU A 23 2.60 7.79 21.75
N ILE A 24 1.67 8.19 20.89
CA ILE A 24 0.25 7.86 21.07
C ILE A 24 0.03 6.34 20.99
N GLU A 25 0.66 5.64 20.02
CA GLU A 25 0.60 4.18 19.93
C GLU A 25 1.22 3.49 21.16
N PHE A 26 2.32 4.03 21.68
CA PHE A 26 2.97 3.53 22.89
C PHE A 26 2.06 3.69 24.12
N ILE A 27 1.53 4.89 24.37
CA ILE A 27 0.63 5.18 25.49
C ILE A 27 -0.65 4.33 25.40
N ALA A 28 -1.20 4.13 24.19
CA ALA A 28 -2.34 3.27 23.97
C ALA A 28 -2.03 1.77 24.17
N GLY A 29 -0.77 1.40 24.43
CA GLY A 29 -0.33 0.03 24.64
C GLY A 29 -0.35 -0.85 23.38
N HIS A 30 -0.41 -0.25 22.20
CA HIS A 30 -0.42 -1.00 20.95
C HIS A 30 0.93 -1.66 20.67
N LEU A 31 2.04 -0.99 20.98
CA LEU A 31 3.39 -1.55 20.79
C LEU A 31 3.68 -2.77 21.67
N SER A 32 3.10 -2.82 22.88
CA SER A 32 3.29 -3.96 23.80
C SER A 32 2.38 -5.15 23.48
N LYS A 33 1.28 -4.95 22.78
CA LYS A 33 0.31 -5.98 22.41
C LYS A 33 0.59 -6.63 21.07
N ASN A 34 1.33 -5.94 20.20
CA ASN A 34 1.65 -6.42 18.85
C ASN A 34 2.70 -7.53 18.92
N LYS A 35 2.35 -8.70 18.37
CA LYS A 35 3.24 -9.87 18.28
C LYS A 35 3.95 -9.91 16.92
N ARG A 36 4.51 -8.79 16.49
CA ARG A 36 5.22 -8.71 15.21
C ARG A 36 6.61 -9.33 15.33
N ALA A 37 7.07 -9.94 14.25
CA ALA A 37 8.44 -10.46 14.19
C ALA A 37 9.46 -9.30 14.22
N THR A 38 10.62 -9.52 14.86
CA THR A 38 11.71 -8.54 14.88
C THR A 38 12.13 -8.10 13.47
N GLY A 39 12.10 -9.02 12.49
CA GLY A 39 12.40 -8.74 11.10
C GLY A 39 11.47 -7.70 10.47
N ASP A 40 10.22 -7.59 10.90
CA ASP A 40 9.27 -6.60 10.40
C ASP A 40 9.71 -5.18 10.79
N TYR A 41 10.05 -4.97 12.05
CA TYR A 41 10.56 -3.66 12.52
C TYR A 41 11.87 -3.29 11.85
N ILE A 42 12.78 -4.25 11.66
CA ILE A 42 14.05 -4.04 10.97
C ILE A 42 13.79 -3.59 9.53
N GLN A 43 12.91 -4.27 8.81
CA GLN A 43 12.58 -3.94 7.43
C GLN A 43 11.95 -2.55 7.32
N GLU A 44 10.98 -2.22 8.16
CA GLU A 44 10.31 -0.93 8.16
C GLU A 44 11.30 0.22 8.42
N PHE A 45 12.15 0.06 9.43
CA PHE A 45 13.17 1.05 9.77
C PHE A 45 14.16 1.26 8.61
N PHE A 46 14.73 0.19 8.07
CA PHE A 46 15.68 0.31 6.97
C PHE A 46 15.03 0.76 5.67
N SER A 47 13.78 0.40 5.38
CA SER A 47 13.04 0.91 4.23
C SER A 47 12.80 2.42 4.35
N PHE A 48 12.41 2.91 5.53
CA PHE A 48 12.29 4.33 5.80
C PHE A 48 13.63 5.07 5.63
N LEU A 49 14.69 4.53 6.23
CA LEU A 49 16.03 5.12 6.15
C LEU A 49 16.53 5.18 4.70
N LEU A 50 16.42 4.08 3.96
CA LEU A 50 16.83 4.00 2.56
C LEU A 50 16.07 4.99 1.67
N LEU A 51 14.75 5.09 1.87
CA LEU A 51 13.92 6.04 1.15
C LEU A 51 14.34 7.49 1.42
N SER A 52 14.52 7.82 2.72
CA SER A 52 14.72 9.21 3.15
C SER A 52 16.14 9.71 2.93
N VAL A 53 17.16 8.85 3.17
CA VAL A 53 18.57 9.25 3.16
C VAL A 53 19.27 8.94 1.84
N ALA A 54 18.80 7.93 1.10
CA ALA A 54 19.45 7.54 -0.15
C ALA A 54 18.57 7.76 -1.39
N THR A 55 17.38 7.14 -1.46
CA THR A 55 16.60 7.11 -2.70
C THR A 55 16.09 8.50 -3.11
N LYS A 56 15.42 9.23 -2.21
CA LYS A 56 14.93 10.58 -2.52
C LYS A 56 16.06 11.56 -2.83
N PRO A 57 17.10 11.69 -2.00
CA PRO A 57 18.21 12.59 -2.32
C PRO A 57 18.90 12.24 -3.63
N PHE A 58 19.12 10.95 -3.90
CA PHE A 58 19.73 10.51 -5.17
C PHE A 58 18.89 10.96 -6.37
N ILE A 59 17.57 10.71 -6.35
CA ILE A 59 16.69 11.09 -7.46
C ILE A 59 16.64 12.61 -7.62
N VAL A 60 16.58 13.37 -6.52
CA VAL A 60 16.57 14.85 -6.58
C VAL A 60 17.89 15.36 -7.19
N VAL A 61 19.05 14.89 -6.72
CA VAL A 61 20.34 15.29 -7.25
C VAL A 61 20.47 14.93 -8.74
N LEU A 62 20.04 13.72 -9.12
CA LEU A 62 20.07 13.27 -10.50
C LEU A 62 19.20 14.14 -11.40
N VAL A 63 17.95 14.43 -11.00
CA VAL A 63 17.03 15.24 -11.80
C VAL A 63 17.50 16.68 -11.91
N VAL A 64 18.04 17.27 -10.84
CA VAL A 64 18.61 18.63 -10.88
C VAL A 64 19.83 18.66 -11.80
N TYR A 65 20.75 17.70 -11.68
CA TYR A 65 21.94 17.62 -12.55
C TYR A 65 21.57 17.48 -14.03
N LEU A 66 20.63 16.57 -14.36
CA LEU A 66 20.16 16.39 -15.75
C LEU A 66 19.40 17.62 -16.24
N GLY A 67 18.58 18.22 -15.38
CA GLY A 67 17.83 19.44 -15.70
C GLY A 67 18.76 20.62 -16.02
N ASP A 68 19.73 20.90 -15.16
CA ASP A 68 20.72 21.98 -15.38
C ASP A 68 21.57 21.73 -16.63
N THR A 69 21.84 20.46 -16.95
CA THR A 69 22.65 20.10 -18.13
C THR A 69 21.88 20.25 -19.44
N PHE A 70 20.62 19.76 -19.49
CA PHE A 70 19.86 19.65 -20.73
C PHE A 70 18.77 20.71 -20.91
N PHE A 71 18.25 21.28 -19.79
CA PHE A 71 17.14 22.23 -19.79
C PHE A 71 17.34 23.35 -18.75
N PRO A 72 18.44 24.12 -18.79
CA PRO A 72 18.80 25.08 -17.74
C PRO A 72 17.70 26.16 -17.47
N SER A 73 16.93 26.52 -18.49
CA SER A 73 15.79 27.43 -18.33
C SER A 73 14.63 26.86 -17.54
N GLY A 74 14.60 25.53 -17.34
CA GLY A 74 13.56 24.83 -16.58
C GLY A 74 13.58 25.16 -15.09
N SER A 75 14.74 25.50 -14.52
CA SER A 75 14.92 25.76 -13.09
C SER A 75 14.10 26.94 -12.53
N THR A 76 13.53 27.78 -13.40
CA THR A 76 12.70 28.93 -13.02
C THR A 76 11.25 28.83 -13.48
N LEU A 77 10.86 27.72 -14.05
CA LEU A 77 9.55 27.55 -14.73
C LEU A 77 8.35 27.92 -13.83
N LEU A 78 8.42 27.56 -12.56
CA LEU A 78 7.34 27.81 -11.60
C LEU A 78 7.52 29.10 -10.79
N ASN A 79 8.59 29.87 -10.98
CA ASN A 79 8.84 31.07 -10.17
C ASN A 79 7.75 32.14 -10.30
N ALA A 80 7.10 32.26 -11.45
CA ALA A 80 6.00 33.18 -11.68
C ALA A 80 4.65 32.68 -11.14
N MET A 81 4.53 31.38 -10.82
CA MET A 81 3.31 30.79 -10.29
C MET A 81 3.20 31.06 -8.79
N PRO A 82 2.09 31.66 -8.31
CA PRO A 82 1.87 31.82 -6.88
C PRO A 82 1.84 30.51 -6.11
N PHE A 83 2.36 30.51 -4.88
CA PHE A 83 2.44 29.33 -4.01
C PHE A 83 1.09 28.59 -3.84
N TYR A 84 -0.02 29.34 -3.74
CA TYR A 84 -1.35 28.74 -3.57
C TYR A 84 -1.87 27.98 -4.81
N PHE A 85 -1.21 28.13 -5.96
CA PHE A 85 -1.42 27.26 -7.13
C PHE A 85 -0.37 26.14 -7.20
N GLN A 86 0.89 26.42 -6.81
CA GLN A 86 1.94 25.40 -6.81
C GLN A 86 1.62 24.24 -5.87
N LEU A 87 1.15 24.52 -4.65
CA LEU A 87 0.89 23.49 -3.64
C LEU A 87 -0.21 22.49 -4.07
N PRO A 88 -1.43 22.91 -4.47
CA PRO A 88 -2.43 21.95 -4.94
C PRO A 88 -2.00 21.23 -6.21
N LEU A 89 -1.32 21.91 -7.16
CA LEU A 89 -0.79 21.25 -8.36
C LEU A 89 0.20 20.14 -7.99
N PHE A 90 1.14 20.43 -7.09
CA PHE A 90 2.09 19.43 -6.59
C PHE A 90 1.36 18.23 -5.98
N LEU A 91 0.46 18.47 -5.02
CA LEU A 91 -0.23 17.42 -4.28
C LEU A 91 -1.13 16.55 -5.16
N LEU A 92 -1.90 17.16 -6.07
CA LEU A 92 -2.82 16.41 -6.92
C LEU A 92 -2.07 15.51 -7.90
N VAL A 93 -1.00 16.02 -8.54
CA VAL A 93 -0.22 15.23 -9.48
C VAL A 93 0.59 14.15 -8.75
N ASP A 94 1.22 14.49 -7.63
CA ASP A 94 1.96 13.55 -6.79
C ASP A 94 1.07 12.37 -6.35
N ASP A 95 -0.13 12.68 -5.88
CA ASP A 95 -1.00 11.65 -5.30
C ASP A 95 -1.71 10.80 -6.36
N VAL A 96 -2.11 11.38 -7.51
CA VAL A 96 -2.67 10.58 -8.62
C VAL A 96 -1.61 9.65 -9.24
N MET A 97 -0.36 10.10 -9.35
CA MET A 97 0.74 9.23 -9.78
C MET A 97 0.95 8.06 -8.81
N GLN A 98 0.89 8.33 -7.52
CA GLN A 98 1.02 7.29 -6.50
C GLN A 98 -0.18 6.34 -6.49
N TYR A 99 -1.41 6.85 -6.66
CA TYR A 99 -2.60 6.03 -6.82
C TYR A 99 -2.44 5.02 -7.96
N TRP A 100 -2.08 5.49 -9.16
CA TRP A 100 -1.93 4.60 -10.31
C TRP A 100 -0.76 3.62 -10.17
N TYR A 101 0.33 4.06 -9.54
CA TYR A 101 1.46 3.18 -9.26
C TYR A 101 1.09 2.08 -8.27
N HIS A 102 0.40 2.43 -7.18
CA HIS A 102 -0.10 1.48 -6.18
C HIS A 102 -1.10 0.50 -6.80
N ARG A 103 -2.08 0.98 -7.55
CA ARG A 103 -3.02 0.13 -8.30
C ARG A 103 -2.29 -0.80 -9.27
N SER A 104 -1.32 -0.28 -10.01
CA SER A 104 -0.49 -1.08 -10.92
C SER A 104 0.32 -2.15 -10.18
N ALA A 105 0.76 -1.86 -8.95
CA ALA A 105 1.47 -2.84 -8.14
C ALA A 105 0.58 -4.03 -7.74
N HIS A 106 -0.74 -3.82 -7.64
CA HIS A 106 -1.71 -4.92 -7.45
C HIS A 106 -2.11 -5.65 -8.73
N GLU A 107 -1.89 -5.05 -9.90
CA GLU A 107 -2.25 -5.64 -11.20
C GLU A 107 -1.08 -6.34 -11.88
N TYR A 108 0.14 -5.81 -11.77
CA TYR A 108 1.33 -6.32 -12.46
C TYR A 108 2.22 -7.15 -11.53
N ARG A 109 2.50 -8.39 -11.92
CA ARG A 109 3.26 -9.38 -11.10
C ARG A 109 4.61 -8.90 -10.62
N PHE A 110 5.38 -8.19 -11.47
CA PHE A 110 6.69 -7.68 -11.09
C PHE A 110 6.56 -6.61 -10.01
N LEU A 111 5.67 -5.65 -10.19
CA LEU A 111 5.42 -4.59 -9.20
C LEU A 111 4.84 -5.16 -7.91
N TRP A 112 3.96 -6.17 -8.00
CA TRP A 112 3.45 -6.87 -6.82
C TRP A 112 4.57 -7.49 -5.99
N LYS A 113 5.56 -8.15 -6.63
CA LYS A 113 6.71 -8.70 -5.89
C LYS A 113 7.50 -7.65 -5.12
N LEU A 114 7.58 -6.42 -5.63
CA LEU A 114 8.23 -5.30 -4.96
C LEU A 114 7.36 -4.70 -3.85
N HIS A 115 6.04 -4.72 -4.03
CA HIS A 115 5.05 -4.16 -3.10
C HIS A 115 4.56 -5.17 -2.05
N ARG A 116 4.71 -6.47 -2.32
CA ARG A 116 4.27 -7.55 -1.46
C ARG A 116 4.76 -7.42 -0.01
N ALA A 117 5.97 -6.90 0.19
CA ALA A 117 6.52 -6.63 1.52
C ALA A 117 5.60 -5.74 2.36
N HIS A 118 4.96 -4.75 1.74
CA HIS A 118 3.99 -3.85 2.38
C HIS A 118 2.78 -4.61 2.92
N HIS A 119 2.25 -5.56 2.14
CA HIS A 119 1.11 -6.39 2.53
C HIS A 119 1.48 -7.57 3.44
N ALA A 120 2.75 -7.94 3.56
CA ALA A 120 3.17 -9.07 4.39
C ALA A 120 3.17 -8.76 5.90
N SER A 121 2.94 -7.51 6.29
CA SER A 121 2.82 -7.16 7.71
C SER A 121 1.55 -7.75 8.31
N THR A 122 1.68 -8.48 9.41
CA THR A 122 0.56 -9.11 10.13
C THR A 122 -0.18 -8.16 11.06
N GLU A 123 0.34 -6.94 11.21
CA GLU A 123 -0.24 -5.88 12.03
C GLU A 123 -0.08 -4.54 11.31
N MET A 124 -1.03 -3.64 11.48
CA MET A 124 -0.90 -2.26 11.03
C MET A 124 -0.03 -1.44 11.99
N GLY A 125 0.53 -0.35 11.51
CA GLY A 125 1.33 0.57 12.30
C GLY A 125 1.93 1.67 11.43
N LEU A 126 2.36 2.75 12.04
CA LEU A 126 2.80 3.96 11.34
C LEU A 126 3.96 3.72 10.34
N LEU A 127 4.87 2.78 10.63
CA LEU A 127 6.00 2.47 9.75
C LEU A 127 5.66 1.46 8.64
N VAL A 128 4.50 0.79 8.68
CA VAL A 128 4.04 -0.11 7.61
C VAL A 128 3.95 0.61 6.28
N SER A 129 3.58 1.91 6.28
CA SER A 129 3.55 2.75 5.07
C SER A 129 4.89 2.83 4.33
N TYR A 130 6.01 2.59 5.04
CA TYR A 130 7.36 2.60 4.46
C TYR A 130 7.90 1.20 4.14
N ARG A 131 7.13 0.14 4.35
CA ARG A 131 7.58 -1.24 4.14
C ARG A 131 7.43 -1.66 2.68
N ASN A 132 8.44 -1.41 1.86
CA ASN A 132 8.50 -1.82 0.44
C ASN A 132 9.91 -2.27 0.06
N ALA A 133 10.04 -2.90 -1.11
CA ALA A 133 11.37 -3.17 -1.68
C ALA A 133 12.04 -1.87 -2.13
N ALA A 134 13.38 -1.82 -2.08
CA ALA A 134 14.17 -0.67 -2.49
C ALA A 134 13.87 -0.24 -3.94
N LEU A 135 13.77 -1.22 -4.85
CA LEU A 135 13.46 -0.96 -6.25
C LEU A 135 12.04 -0.41 -6.43
N TYR A 136 11.08 -0.74 -5.56
CA TYR A 136 9.75 -0.14 -5.58
C TYR A 136 9.82 1.39 -5.49
N TYR A 137 10.62 1.90 -4.58
CA TYR A 137 10.80 3.34 -4.40
C TYR A 137 11.55 4.00 -5.55
N MET A 138 12.55 3.33 -6.11
CA MET A 138 13.28 3.84 -7.29
C MET A 138 12.36 4.01 -8.50
N LEU A 139 11.38 3.13 -8.67
CA LEU A 139 10.42 3.16 -9.77
C LEU A 139 9.19 4.02 -9.49
N MET A 140 9.02 4.52 -8.26
CA MET A 140 7.83 5.25 -7.83
C MET A 140 7.73 6.63 -8.50
N PRO A 141 6.75 6.87 -9.40
CA PRO A 141 6.73 8.06 -10.26
C PRO A 141 6.63 9.38 -9.50
N ASN A 142 5.92 9.40 -8.38
CA ASN A 142 5.75 10.62 -7.60
C ASN A 142 7.05 11.09 -6.92
N ILE A 143 8.06 10.22 -6.70
CA ILE A 143 9.38 10.66 -6.23
C ILE A 143 10.11 11.41 -7.34
N TRP A 144 10.00 10.96 -8.58
CA TRP A 144 10.53 11.66 -9.75
C TRP A 144 9.80 12.99 -10.01
N TRP A 145 8.48 13.00 -9.83
CA TRP A 145 7.68 14.22 -9.87
C TRP A 145 8.13 15.24 -8.82
N LEU A 146 8.30 14.81 -7.58
CA LEU A 146 8.84 15.63 -6.50
C LEU A 146 10.17 16.28 -6.90
N ALA A 147 11.09 15.52 -7.46
CA ALA A 147 12.39 16.00 -7.88
C ALA A 147 12.27 17.00 -9.04
N LEU A 148 11.45 16.70 -10.03
CA LEU A 148 11.18 17.56 -11.18
C LEU A 148 10.51 18.89 -10.76
N PHE A 149 9.52 18.82 -9.90
CA PHE A 149 8.82 19.99 -9.37
C PHE A 149 9.75 20.87 -8.53
N THR A 150 10.66 20.25 -7.78
CA THR A 150 11.72 20.96 -7.04
C THR A 150 12.67 21.66 -8.02
N TYR A 151 13.12 20.98 -9.07
CA TYR A 151 13.97 21.55 -10.12
C TYR A 151 13.31 22.75 -10.80
N TRP A 152 12.02 22.69 -11.08
CA TRP A 152 11.26 23.79 -11.72
C TRP A 152 11.05 25.01 -10.82
N GLY A 153 11.59 25.01 -9.59
CA GLY A 153 11.47 26.14 -8.64
C GLY A 153 10.32 25.98 -7.64
N GLY A 154 9.56 24.88 -7.68
CA GLY A 154 8.45 24.59 -6.77
C GLY A 154 8.84 24.03 -5.40
N GLY A 155 10.11 24.07 -5.00
CA GLY A 155 10.63 23.43 -3.79
C GLY A 155 9.90 23.79 -2.49
N ASN A 156 9.39 25.01 -2.37
CA ASN A 156 8.58 25.42 -1.21
C ASN A 156 7.25 24.64 -1.13
N ALA A 157 6.58 24.44 -2.26
CA ALA A 157 5.34 23.67 -2.32
C ALA A 157 5.60 22.18 -2.05
N VAL A 158 6.73 21.65 -2.54
CA VAL A 158 7.17 20.28 -2.25
C VAL A 158 7.33 20.08 -0.74
N VAL A 159 8.06 20.95 -0.06
CA VAL A 159 8.32 20.84 1.39
C VAL A 159 7.02 20.84 2.20
N VAL A 160 6.14 21.81 1.95
CA VAL A 160 4.85 21.89 2.65
C VAL A 160 3.96 20.71 2.28
N GLY A 161 3.90 20.36 1.00
CA GLY A 161 3.10 19.24 0.51
C GLY A 161 3.53 17.90 1.10
N LEU A 162 4.84 17.66 1.24
CA LEU A 162 5.35 16.44 1.90
C LEU A 162 4.91 16.34 3.35
N VAL A 163 4.97 17.43 4.12
CA VAL A 163 4.54 17.41 5.53
C VAL A 163 3.04 17.09 5.62
N LEU A 164 2.20 17.74 4.81
CA LEU A 164 0.77 17.48 4.78
C LEU A 164 0.47 16.03 4.37
N LYS A 165 1.14 15.54 3.35
CA LYS A 165 0.99 14.17 2.87
C LYS A 165 1.41 13.15 3.92
N GLN A 166 2.55 13.34 4.57
CA GLN A 166 3.03 12.44 5.63
C GLN A 166 2.10 12.42 6.84
N LEU A 167 1.51 13.55 7.21
CA LEU A 167 0.52 13.61 8.27
C LEU A 167 -0.69 12.69 7.97
N VAL A 168 -1.20 12.74 6.74
CA VAL A 168 -2.32 11.89 6.33
C VAL A 168 -1.91 10.42 6.27
N ILE A 169 -0.79 10.10 5.62
CA ILE A 169 -0.34 8.71 5.42
C ILE A 169 -0.03 8.02 6.76
N ILE A 170 0.76 8.67 7.61
CA ILE A 170 1.14 8.13 8.92
C ILE A 170 -0.11 7.99 9.79
N GLY A 171 -0.96 9.03 9.81
CA GLY A 171 -2.22 9.00 10.54
C GLY A 171 -3.17 7.90 10.08
N ALA A 172 -3.22 7.62 8.78
CA ALA A 172 -4.08 6.58 8.20
C ALA A 172 -3.58 5.15 8.52
N HIS A 173 -2.26 4.94 8.61
CA HIS A 173 -1.68 3.63 8.95
C HIS A 173 -1.51 3.41 10.46
N SER A 174 -1.67 4.46 11.26
CA SER A 174 -1.55 4.36 12.72
C SER A 174 -2.62 3.45 13.32
N THR A 175 -2.22 2.70 14.34
CA THR A 175 -3.13 1.84 15.13
C THR A 175 -4.14 2.62 15.98
N THR A 176 -4.02 3.96 16.03
CA THR A 176 -4.91 4.82 16.83
C THR A 176 -6.37 4.81 16.36
N LYS A 177 -6.61 4.45 15.08
CA LYS A 177 -7.97 4.38 14.49
C LYS A 177 -8.80 5.62 14.84
N TRP A 178 -8.20 6.81 14.66
CA TRP A 178 -8.77 8.10 15.05
C TRP A 178 -10.12 8.41 14.39
N ASP A 179 -10.36 7.86 13.20
CA ASP A 179 -11.60 8.03 12.46
C ASP A 179 -12.80 7.33 13.12
N ARG A 180 -12.59 6.39 14.06
CA ARG A 180 -13.67 5.83 14.89
C ARG A 180 -14.46 6.90 15.62
N TRP A 181 -13.81 8.01 15.98
CA TRP A 181 -14.49 9.12 16.61
C TRP A 181 -15.58 9.70 15.69
N LEU A 182 -15.31 9.82 14.39
CA LEU A 182 -16.28 10.31 13.40
C LEU A 182 -17.49 9.38 13.24
N TYR A 183 -17.31 8.09 13.53
CA TYR A 183 -18.35 7.07 13.33
C TYR A 183 -19.22 6.83 14.58
N ARG A 184 -18.88 7.46 15.73
CA ARG A 184 -19.54 7.23 17.01
C ARG A 184 -20.96 7.77 17.07
N SER A 185 -21.24 8.85 16.40
CA SER A 185 -22.51 9.59 16.51
C SER A 185 -23.13 9.87 15.15
N SER A 186 -24.45 9.69 15.05
CA SER A 186 -25.19 9.94 13.82
C SER A 186 -25.09 11.40 13.35
N TRP A 187 -24.98 12.37 14.26
CA TRP A 187 -24.82 13.78 13.91
C TRP A 187 -23.44 14.11 13.30
N LEU A 188 -22.40 13.27 13.53
CA LEU A 188 -21.10 13.38 12.88
C LEU A 188 -21.08 12.71 11.50
N SER A 189 -22.12 11.96 11.12
CA SER A 189 -22.17 11.20 9.88
C SER A 189 -21.94 12.05 8.62
N PRO A 190 -22.46 13.29 8.48
CA PRO A 190 -22.16 14.14 7.34
C PRO A 190 -20.68 14.54 7.27
N LEU A 191 -20.08 14.86 8.43
CA LEU A 191 -18.64 15.17 8.50
C LEU A 191 -17.80 13.94 8.16
N ALA A 192 -18.13 12.77 8.72
CA ALA A 192 -17.49 11.52 8.40
C ALA A 192 -17.54 11.23 6.90
N TRP A 193 -18.71 11.43 6.27
CA TRP A 193 -18.92 11.23 4.84
C TRP A 193 -17.99 12.13 3.99
N VAL A 194 -17.84 13.40 4.36
CA VAL A 194 -16.95 14.32 3.65
C VAL A 194 -15.48 13.93 3.85
N VAL A 195 -15.07 13.70 5.11
CA VAL A 195 -13.67 13.41 5.45
C VAL A 195 -13.19 12.14 4.76
N GLU A 196 -13.94 11.02 4.90
CA GLU A 196 -13.53 9.72 4.34
C GLU A 196 -13.51 9.69 2.81
N ARG A 197 -14.21 10.64 2.12
CA ARG A 197 -14.20 10.75 0.66
C ARG A 197 -13.20 11.77 0.12
N THR A 198 -12.65 12.59 1.00
CA THR A 198 -11.64 13.58 0.63
C THR A 198 -10.24 13.05 0.92
N ILE A 199 -9.99 12.63 2.14
CA ILE A 199 -8.68 12.12 2.57
C ILE A 199 -8.77 10.66 3.01
N VAL A 200 -7.65 9.96 2.90
CA VAL A 200 -7.52 8.59 3.41
C VAL A 200 -7.57 8.59 4.93
N THR A 201 -8.53 7.86 5.49
CA THR A 201 -8.70 7.64 6.94
C THR A 201 -8.27 6.23 7.32
N PRO A 202 -8.01 5.89 8.60
CA PRO A 202 -7.52 4.56 8.98
C PRO A 202 -8.36 3.38 8.47
N ALA A 203 -9.69 3.48 8.45
CA ALA A 203 -10.54 2.40 7.95
C ALA A 203 -10.25 2.02 6.49
N PHE A 204 -9.72 2.95 5.70
CA PHE A 204 -9.45 2.79 4.27
C PHE A 204 -8.25 1.86 3.98
N PRO A 205 -7.00 2.16 4.44
CA PRO A 205 -5.87 1.25 4.25
C PRO A 205 -6.01 -0.02 5.09
N PHE A 206 -6.70 0.01 6.23
CA PHE A 206 -6.95 -1.20 7.00
C PHE A 206 -7.79 -2.21 6.20
N ALA A 207 -8.85 -1.77 5.52
CA ALA A 207 -9.63 -2.63 4.62
C ALA A 207 -8.77 -3.18 3.47
N HIS A 208 -7.86 -2.37 2.93
CA HIS A 208 -6.94 -2.74 1.87
C HIS A 208 -5.90 -3.80 2.31
N HIS A 209 -5.36 -3.69 3.52
CA HIS A 209 -4.39 -4.64 4.09
C HIS A 209 -5.02 -5.88 4.73
N GLY A 210 -6.33 -5.89 4.88
CA GLY A 210 -7.05 -6.98 5.53
C GLY A 210 -7.04 -8.28 4.73
N VAL A 211 -7.10 -9.41 5.44
CA VAL A 211 -7.16 -10.75 4.82
C VAL A 211 -8.58 -11.07 4.41
N SER A 212 -8.92 -10.86 3.16
CA SER A 212 -10.28 -11.00 2.60
C SER A 212 -10.95 -12.37 2.79
N GLN A 213 -10.16 -13.42 3.02
CA GLN A 213 -10.70 -14.75 3.26
C GLN A 213 -11.25 -14.93 4.68
N VAL A 214 -10.89 -14.02 5.59
CA VAL A 214 -11.31 -14.07 7.00
C VAL A 214 -12.41 -13.06 7.27
N ASP A 215 -12.40 -11.93 6.56
CA ASP A 215 -13.28 -10.79 6.87
C ASP A 215 -13.82 -10.16 5.58
N ALA A 216 -15.15 -10.09 5.47
CA ALA A 216 -15.87 -9.55 4.32
C ALA A 216 -15.67 -8.05 4.10
N ILE A 217 -15.15 -7.33 5.08
CA ILE A 217 -14.86 -5.88 4.97
C ILE A 217 -13.52 -5.60 4.28
N CYS A 218 -12.72 -6.62 4.00
CA CYS A 218 -11.44 -6.47 3.35
C CYS A 218 -11.58 -6.33 1.83
N GLU A 219 -10.85 -5.38 1.24
CA GLU A 219 -10.80 -5.15 -0.21
C GLU A 219 -9.34 -4.93 -0.66
N PRO A 220 -8.53 -6.01 -0.75
CA PRO A 220 -7.13 -5.90 -1.15
C PRO A 220 -6.93 -5.40 -2.59
N ASN A 221 -7.99 -5.40 -3.41
CA ASN A 221 -7.96 -4.93 -4.80
C ASN A 221 -8.69 -3.58 -4.97
N GLY A 222 -8.82 -2.82 -3.91
CA GLY A 222 -9.39 -1.48 -3.88
C GLY A 222 -8.66 -0.61 -2.86
N ASN A 223 -9.14 0.61 -2.67
CA ASN A 223 -8.57 1.54 -1.69
C ASN A 223 -7.07 1.83 -1.90
N PHE A 224 -6.71 2.18 -3.14
CA PHE A 224 -5.32 2.44 -3.55
C PHE A 224 -4.84 3.86 -3.22
N GLY A 225 -5.74 4.76 -2.82
CA GLY A 225 -5.42 6.14 -2.45
C GLY A 225 -4.43 6.22 -1.31
N ASN A 226 -3.52 7.20 -1.38
CA ASN A 226 -2.48 7.37 -0.37
C ASN A 226 -2.73 8.60 0.51
N MET A 227 -3.06 9.75 -0.10
CA MET A 227 -3.48 10.96 0.61
C MET A 227 -4.96 11.26 0.36
N PHE A 228 -5.40 11.20 -0.89
CA PHE A 228 -6.76 11.52 -1.29
C PHE A 228 -7.56 10.25 -1.64
N ALA A 229 -8.67 10.03 -0.93
CA ALA A 229 -9.58 8.91 -1.17
C ALA A 229 -10.47 9.11 -2.41
N PHE A 230 -10.63 10.35 -2.89
CA PHE A 230 -11.48 10.64 -4.05
C PHE A 230 -10.96 10.05 -5.37
N TRP A 231 -9.66 9.70 -5.46
CA TRP A 231 -9.15 8.98 -6.63
C TRP A 231 -9.79 7.60 -6.77
N ASP A 232 -9.97 6.90 -5.64
CA ASP A 232 -10.64 5.60 -5.65
C ASP A 232 -12.12 5.73 -6.04
N ILE A 233 -12.77 6.81 -5.66
CA ILE A 233 -14.15 7.09 -6.10
C ILE A 233 -14.17 7.33 -7.61
N LEU A 234 -13.28 8.21 -8.10
CA LEU A 234 -13.22 8.58 -9.51
C LEU A 234 -12.90 7.39 -10.41
N PHE A 235 -12.03 6.48 -9.96
CA PHE A 235 -11.58 5.32 -10.75
C PHE A 235 -12.23 3.99 -10.34
N GLY A 236 -13.27 4.04 -9.49
CA GLY A 236 -14.14 2.91 -9.18
C GLY A 236 -13.51 1.82 -8.31
N SER A 237 -12.54 2.18 -7.45
CA SER A 237 -11.86 1.25 -6.53
C SER A 237 -12.14 1.54 -5.04
N ALA A 238 -13.01 2.52 -4.74
CA ALA A 238 -13.32 2.91 -3.36
C ALA A 238 -14.20 1.88 -2.64
N HIS A 239 -13.80 1.50 -1.44
CA HIS A 239 -14.53 0.63 -0.54
C HIS A 239 -14.57 1.21 0.89
N PHE A 240 -15.67 1.87 1.25
CA PHE A 240 -15.84 2.52 2.56
C PHE A 240 -16.56 1.60 3.52
N THR A 241 -15.85 1.01 4.47
CA THR A 241 -16.42 0.03 5.42
C THR A 241 -16.80 0.63 6.75
N ARG A 242 -16.09 1.69 7.21
CA ARG A 242 -16.13 2.24 8.57
C ARG A 242 -15.86 1.20 9.66
N HIS A 243 -15.35 0.03 9.28
CA HIS A 243 -15.00 -1.10 10.14
C HIS A 243 -13.54 -1.48 9.89
N TYR A 244 -13.01 -2.29 10.79
CA TYR A 244 -11.59 -2.68 10.76
C TYR A 244 -11.47 -4.18 10.72
N PRO A 245 -10.66 -4.74 9.81
CA PRO A 245 -10.35 -6.15 9.77
C PRO A 245 -9.74 -6.65 11.08
N GLU A 246 -9.98 -7.93 11.37
CA GLU A 246 -9.37 -8.61 12.51
C GLU A 246 -7.97 -9.12 12.20
N LYS A 247 -7.68 -9.40 10.93
CA LYS A 247 -6.40 -9.99 10.49
C LYS A 247 -5.84 -9.26 9.29
N PHE A 248 -4.52 -9.11 9.29
CA PHE A 248 -3.73 -8.48 8.26
C PHE A 248 -2.67 -9.43 7.72
N GLY A 249 -2.06 -9.07 6.61
CA GLY A 249 -1.01 -9.83 5.99
C GLY A 249 -1.45 -10.61 4.76
N ILE A 250 -0.56 -11.46 4.28
CA ILE A 250 -0.79 -12.36 3.16
C ILE A 250 -1.02 -13.76 3.74
N GLN A 251 -2.19 -14.34 3.48
CA GLN A 251 -2.60 -15.61 4.09
C GLN A 251 -1.62 -16.77 3.85
N THR A 252 -0.96 -16.77 2.71
CA THR A 252 0.01 -17.79 2.31
C THR A 252 1.42 -17.22 2.24
N ASP A 253 1.77 -16.38 3.22
CA ASP A 253 3.09 -15.80 3.27
C ASP A 253 4.14 -16.87 3.58
N THR A 254 5.23 -16.88 2.81
CA THR A 254 6.39 -17.74 3.00
C THR A 254 7.35 -17.21 4.06
N HIS A 255 7.01 -16.09 4.70
CA HIS A 255 7.82 -15.41 5.72
C HIS A 255 9.27 -15.19 5.28
N ASP A 256 9.45 -14.70 4.06
CA ASP A 256 10.77 -14.38 3.52
C ASP A 256 11.54 -13.44 4.46
N ALA A 257 12.85 -13.65 4.56
CA ALA A 257 13.71 -12.79 5.36
C ALA A 257 13.58 -11.32 4.96
N TRP A 258 13.64 -10.41 5.93
CA TRP A 258 13.43 -8.98 5.71
C TRP A 258 14.35 -8.39 4.61
N TYR A 259 15.61 -8.84 4.55
CA TYR A 259 16.56 -8.38 3.53
C TYR A 259 16.22 -8.91 2.12
N THR A 260 15.65 -10.09 2.00
CA THR A 260 15.16 -10.63 0.73
C THR A 260 13.98 -9.80 0.22
N GLN A 261 13.03 -9.48 1.09
CA GLN A 261 11.89 -8.64 0.74
C GLN A 261 12.36 -7.23 0.33
N MET A 262 13.32 -6.65 1.05
CA MET A 262 13.82 -5.30 0.82
C MET A 262 14.65 -5.18 -0.47
N PHE A 263 15.52 -6.15 -0.74
CA PHE A 263 16.47 -6.09 -1.86
C PHE A 263 16.09 -6.96 -3.06
N PHE A 264 14.86 -7.46 -3.10
CA PHE A 264 14.37 -8.12 -4.31
C PHE A 264 14.37 -7.13 -5.49
N PRO A 265 14.79 -7.52 -6.72
CA PRO A 265 15.16 -8.86 -7.21
C PRO A 265 16.64 -9.22 -7.08
N VAL A 266 17.48 -8.36 -6.49
CA VAL A 266 18.93 -8.61 -6.32
C VAL A 266 19.13 -9.81 -5.38
N LEU A 267 18.47 -9.80 -4.23
CA LEU A 267 18.41 -10.94 -3.33
C LEU A 267 17.10 -11.70 -3.57
N LYS A 268 17.21 -13.03 -3.72
CA LYS A 268 16.09 -13.92 -3.96
C LYS A 268 15.87 -14.82 -2.77
N SER A 269 14.65 -15.25 -2.55
CA SER A 269 14.31 -16.21 -1.50
C SER A 269 14.97 -17.55 -1.74
N GLN A 270 15.46 -18.17 -0.66
CA GLN A 270 15.94 -19.54 -0.65
C GLN A 270 14.77 -20.57 -0.60
N ASP A 271 13.61 -20.15 -0.12
CA ASP A 271 12.40 -20.96 -0.16
C ASP A 271 11.86 -21.01 -1.59
N GLU A 272 11.90 -22.19 -2.21
CA GLU A 272 11.40 -22.41 -3.58
C GLU A 272 9.90 -22.14 -3.69
N ASN A 273 9.16 -22.16 -2.59
CA ASN A 273 7.74 -21.82 -2.54
C ASN A 273 7.48 -20.31 -2.48
N SER A 274 8.49 -19.51 -2.20
CA SER A 274 8.35 -18.07 -2.17
C SER A 274 8.15 -17.49 -3.58
N PRO A 275 7.21 -16.54 -3.75
CA PRO A 275 7.11 -15.75 -4.97
C PRO A 275 8.39 -14.93 -5.29
N LEU A 276 9.27 -14.72 -4.30
CA LEU A 276 10.54 -14.03 -4.42
C LEU A 276 11.71 -14.97 -4.79
N SER A 277 11.47 -16.29 -4.91
CA SER A 277 12.49 -17.23 -5.38
C SER A 277 12.72 -17.09 -6.90
N GLY A 278 13.93 -17.37 -7.36
CA GLY A 278 14.23 -17.43 -8.78
C GLY A 278 13.67 -18.66 -9.49
N LYS A 279 13.23 -19.66 -8.72
CA LYS A 279 12.75 -20.97 -9.19
C LYS A 279 11.22 -21.07 -9.26
N TYR A 280 10.50 -20.05 -8.79
CA TYR A 280 9.05 -20.05 -8.79
C TYR A 280 8.49 -20.11 -10.21
N ASN A 281 8.11 -21.32 -10.62
CA ASN A 281 7.49 -21.54 -11.92
C ASN A 281 5.98 -21.71 -11.76
N LEU A 282 5.21 -20.83 -12.38
CA LEU A 282 3.74 -20.82 -12.33
C LEU A 282 3.10 -21.98 -13.09
N ALA A 283 3.89 -22.69 -13.92
CA ALA A 283 3.40 -23.80 -14.72
C ALA A 283 3.15 -25.08 -13.90
N ASP A 284 3.80 -25.20 -12.72
CA ASP A 284 3.79 -26.45 -11.93
C ASP A 284 2.57 -26.61 -11.00
N THR A 285 1.62 -25.66 -11.04
CA THR A 285 0.47 -25.63 -10.12
C THR A 285 -0.81 -26.23 -10.69
N LYS A 286 -0.74 -26.99 -11.79
CA LYS A 286 -1.95 -27.61 -12.38
C LYS A 286 -2.40 -28.83 -11.57
N VAL A 287 -3.37 -28.63 -10.70
CA VAL A 287 -4.18 -29.69 -10.13
C VAL A 287 -5.51 -29.72 -10.87
N ASP A 288 -5.67 -30.67 -11.79
CA ASP A 288 -6.88 -30.78 -12.61
C ASP A 288 -8.08 -31.41 -11.87
N ALA A 289 -7.85 -32.10 -10.77
CA ALA A 289 -8.91 -32.72 -9.98
C ALA A 289 -9.63 -31.70 -9.08
N PRO A 290 -10.96 -31.84 -8.90
CA PRO A 290 -11.68 -31.03 -7.92
C PRO A 290 -11.16 -31.22 -6.50
N THR A 291 -11.13 -30.15 -5.72
CA THR A 291 -10.80 -30.23 -4.30
C THR A 291 -12.06 -30.30 -3.47
N ILE A 292 -12.17 -31.32 -2.63
CA ILE A 292 -13.26 -31.45 -1.67
C ILE A 292 -12.76 -30.92 -0.33
N VAL A 293 -13.39 -29.86 0.17
CA VAL A 293 -13.05 -29.20 1.43
C VAL A 293 -14.29 -29.00 2.29
N ASP A 294 -14.12 -29.13 3.59
CA ASP A 294 -15.15 -28.74 4.56
C ASP A 294 -14.85 -27.30 5.00
N LEU A 295 -15.74 -26.38 4.65
CA LEU A 295 -15.55 -24.97 4.87
C LEU A 295 -16.57 -24.46 5.88
N ALA A 296 -16.10 -23.69 6.86
CA ALA A 296 -16.96 -22.99 7.81
C ALA A 296 -17.79 -21.91 7.11
N GLN A 297 -18.76 -21.34 7.82
CA GLN A 297 -19.43 -20.11 7.36
C GLN A 297 -18.40 -19.01 7.15
N GLY A 298 -18.44 -18.34 6.00
CA GLY A 298 -17.47 -17.28 5.70
C GLY A 298 -17.39 -16.92 4.23
N ASN A 299 -16.46 -16.01 3.92
CA ASN A 299 -16.14 -15.56 2.57
C ASN A 299 -14.83 -16.18 2.11
N TYR A 300 -14.80 -16.59 0.85
CA TYR A 300 -13.67 -17.29 0.27
C TYR A 300 -13.35 -16.74 -1.11
N LEU A 301 -12.07 -16.67 -1.45
CA LEU A 301 -11.59 -16.26 -2.76
C LEU A 301 -11.14 -17.48 -3.57
N TRP A 302 -11.94 -17.88 -4.52
CA TRP A 302 -11.59 -18.95 -5.43
C TRP A 302 -10.65 -18.48 -6.54
N CYS A 303 -9.57 -19.22 -6.76
CA CYS A 303 -8.58 -18.92 -7.80
C CYS A 303 -9.16 -19.12 -9.20
N ARG A 304 -9.29 -18.04 -9.99
CA ARG A 304 -9.72 -18.12 -11.40
C ARG A 304 -8.57 -18.26 -12.40
N CYS A 305 -7.38 -17.77 -12.05
CA CYS A 305 -6.23 -17.77 -12.95
C CYS A 305 -5.55 -19.14 -13.05
N GLY A 306 -5.81 -20.06 -12.11
CA GLY A 306 -5.17 -21.38 -12.03
C GLY A 306 -3.73 -21.37 -11.54
N LEU A 307 -3.20 -20.20 -11.13
CA LEU A 307 -1.79 -20.00 -10.78
C LEU A 307 -1.52 -20.06 -9.28
N SER A 308 -2.57 -20.10 -8.46
CA SER A 308 -2.41 -20.21 -7.00
C SER A 308 -1.76 -21.54 -6.61
N LYS A 309 -0.84 -21.50 -5.66
CA LYS A 309 -0.24 -22.68 -5.03
C LYS A 309 -1.14 -23.30 -3.98
N THR A 310 -2.08 -22.55 -3.45
CA THR A 310 -3.05 -22.97 -2.44
C THR A 310 -4.40 -23.30 -3.06
N GLN A 311 -4.38 -23.99 -4.21
CA GLN A 311 -5.63 -24.38 -4.87
C GLN A 311 -6.57 -25.09 -3.88
N PRO A 312 -7.87 -24.80 -3.92
CA PRO A 312 -8.59 -23.98 -4.93
C PRO A 312 -8.66 -22.49 -4.62
N PHE A 313 -8.02 -22.01 -3.57
CA PHE A 313 -8.11 -20.62 -3.10
C PHE A 313 -7.07 -19.72 -3.75
N CYS A 314 -7.34 -18.43 -3.74
CA CYS A 314 -6.43 -17.42 -4.27
C CYS A 314 -5.34 -17.08 -3.26
N ASP A 315 -4.08 -17.09 -3.69
CA ASP A 315 -2.90 -16.69 -2.93
C ASP A 315 -2.26 -15.38 -3.45
N GLY A 316 -2.97 -14.63 -4.28
CA GLY A 316 -2.45 -13.44 -4.92
C GLY A 316 -1.69 -13.67 -6.24
N SER A 317 -1.44 -14.92 -6.64
CA SER A 317 -0.72 -15.25 -7.88
C SER A 317 -1.43 -14.80 -9.17
N HIS A 318 -2.67 -14.31 -9.06
CA HIS A 318 -3.40 -13.74 -10.20
C HIS A 318 -2.87 -12.36 -10.65
N HIS A 319 -2.07 -11.68 -9.81
CA HIS A 319 -1.48 -10.39 -10.15
C HIS A 319 -0.65 -10.49 -11.44
N GLY A 320 -0.90 -9.56 -12.38
CA GLY A 320 -0.32 -9.59 -13.73
C GLY A 320 -1.01 -10.54 -14.71
N THR A 321 -2.18 -11.08 -14.35
CA THR A 321 -3.07 -11.80 -15.26
C THR A 321 -4.35 -10.99 -15.51
N LYS A 322 -5.09 -11.33 -16.56
CA LYS A 322 -6.42 -10.76 -16.82
C LYS A 322 -7.53 -11.32 -15.92
N HIS A 323 -7.22 -12.27 -15.05
CA HIS A 323 -8.19 -12.95 -14.20
C HIS A 323 -8.15 -12.39 -12.79
N LYS A 324 -9.31 -12.02 -12.24
CA LYS A 324 -9.48 -11.71 -10.81
C LYS A 324 -10.05 -12.93 -10.09
N PRO A 325 -9.74 -13.16 -8.80
CA PRO A 325 -10.35 -14.23 -8.03
C PRO A 325 -11.87 -14.03 -7.95
N LEU A 326 -12.59 -15.14 -7.75
CA LEU A 326 -14.03 -15.09 -7.52
C LEU A 326 -14.30 -15.16 -6.04
N LEU A 327 -14.90 -14.11 -5.49
CA LEU A 327 -15.41 -14.11 -4.12
C LEU A 327 -16.70 -14.94 -4.08
N PHE A 328 -16.82 -15.87 -3.11
CA PHE A 328 -18.05 -16.57 -2.81
C PHE A 328 -18.27 -16.70 -1.31
N LYS A 329 -19.51 -16.70 -0.89
CA LYS A 329 -19.93 -16.72 0.51
C LYS A 329 -20.61 -18.05 0.84
N LEU A 330 -20.32 -18.58 2.02
CA LEU A 330 -21.05 -19.71 2.61
C LEU A 330 -21.83 -19.21 3.82
N GLU A 331 -23.14 -19.46 3.83
CA GLU A 331 -24.01 -19.05 4.93
C GLU A 331 -23.96 -20.00 6.13
N LYS A 332 -23.43 -21.20 5.95
CA LYS A 332 -23.23 -22.23 6.98
C LYS A 332 -22.05 -23.12 6.62
N GLN A 333 -21.54 -23.84 7.62
CA GLN A 333 -20.53 -24.85 7.36
C GLN A 333 -21.07 -25.92 6.42
N GLN A 334 -20.30 -26.23 5.37
CA GLN A 334 -20.66 -27.28 4.43
C GLN A 334 -19.45 -27.82 3.67
N LYS A 335 -19.58 -29.07 3.22
CA LYS A 335 -18.62 -29.73 2.34
C LYS A 335 -18.79 -29.22 0.91
N CYS A 336 -17.74 -28.62 0.35
CA CYS A 336 -17.73 -28.03 -0.97
C CYS A 336 -16.80 -28.77 -1.92
N THR A 337 -17.25 -28.99 -3.15
CA THR A 337 -16.42 -29.50 -4.22
C THR A 337 -16.03 -28.35 -5.15
N LEU A 338 -14.81 -27.84 -4.97
CA LEU A 338 -14.32 -26.67 -5.68
C LEU A 338 -13.50 -27.04 -6.91
N CYS A 339 -13.74 -26.32 -7.99
CA CYS A 339 -13.14 -26.62 -9.30
C CYS A 339 -11.68 -26.10 -9.37
N ASN A 340 -10.73 -27.01 -9.68
CA ASN A 340 -9.33 -26.65 -9.93
C ASN A 340 -9.02 -26.43 -11.41
N CYS A 341 -9.72 -27.07 -12.32
CA CYS A 341 -9.48 -26.94 -13.77
C CYS A 341 -9.94 -25.62 -14.36
N LYS A 342 -10.69 -24.80 -13.59
CA LYS A 342 -11.20 -23.45 -13.95
C LYS A 342 -12.16 -23.42 -15.17
N ARG A 343 -12.66 -24.58 -15.60
CA ARG A 343 -13.55 -24.72 -16.78
C ARG A 343 -15.02 -24.90 -16.40
N THR A 344 -15.33 -24.92 -15.10
CA THR A 344 -16.72 -25.10 -14.64
C THR A 344 -17.62 -23.97 -15.10
N LYS A 345 -18.86 -24.30 -15.44
CA LYS A 345 -19.92 -23.30 -15.73
C LYS A 345 -20.61 -22.78 -14.47
N LYS A 346 -20.34 -23.40 -13.29
CA LYS A 346 -20.93 -23.07 -11.98
C LYS A 346 -19.89 -22.61 -10.97
N ALA A 347 -18.91 -21.82 -11.43
CA ALA A 347 -17.84 -21.34 -10.56
C ALA A 347 -18.37 -20.81 -9.21
N PRO A 348 -17.71 -21.13 -8.08
CA PRO A 348 -16.45 -21.86 -7.92
C PRO A 348 -16.59 -23.41 -7.87
N PHE A 349 -17.81 -23.92 -7.94
CA PHE A 349 -18.11 -25.34 -7.73
C PHE A 349 -17.93 -26.18 -8.99
N CYS A 350 -17.63 -27.46 -8.81
CA CYS A 350 -17.61 -28.45 -9.89
C CYS A 350 -19.02 -28.98 -10.21
#